data_8c22982723f7c116a6994f5671780c82
#
_entry.id   8c22982723f7c116a6994f5671780c82
#
_cell.length_a   1.000
_cell.length_b   1.000
_cell.length_c   1.000
_cell.angle_alpha   90.00
_cell.angle_beta   90.00
_cell.angle_gamma   90.00
#
_symmetry.space_group_name_H-M   'P 1'
#
loop_
_entity.id
_entity.type
_entity.pdbx_description
1 polymer ?
#
loop_
_entity_poly.entity_id
_entity_poly.type
_entity_poly.pdbx_seq_one_letter_code
_entity_poly.pdbx_strand_id
1 'polypeptide(L)'
;VTDDLEARVRRLEDRAQISEQVIRYAMGVDRRDWTMFGDCFTDPVYADFSAGGMPAATVSRDDLVGRISTALNGFTATQHISPNHVIEFDPGDPDRAVCYSYMFAQHLLRGSGNGEYYLLRGSYTNHMLRTPGGWKIERIIQHRSWEYGNKTAVAEAIEQSQAATLS
;
A
#
# COMPACT_ATOMS: atom_id res chain seq x y z
N VAL A 1 27.69 -13.99 24.30
CA VAL A 1 28.08 -12.89 23.37
C VAL A 1 27.62 -13.17 21.96
N THR A 2 27.71 -14.44 21.49
CA THR A 2 27.24 -14.87 20.13
C THR A 2 25.72 -14.76 19.99
N ASP A 3 24.96 -15.23 20.99
CA ASP A 3 23.48 -15.18 20.96
C ASP A 3 22.95 -13.73 20.85
N ASP A 4 23.65 -12.77 21.46
CA ASP A 4 23.29 -11.36 21.34
C ASP A 4 23.52 -10.82 19.92
N LEU A 5 24.63 -11.21 19.27
CA LEU A 5 24.92 -10.76 17.90
C LEU A 5 23.93 -11.34 16.89
N GLU A 6 23.61 -12.62 16.98
CA GLU A 6 22.63 -13.26 16.09
C GLU A 6 21.24 -12.63 16.24
N ALA A 7 20.79 -12.40 17.46
CA ALA A 7 19.51 -11.72 17.71
C ALA A 7 19.49 -10.29 17.14
N ARG A 8 20.61 -9.56 17.26
CA ARG A 8 20.72 -8.21 16.69
C ARG A 8 20.71 -8.23 15.16
N VAL A 9 21.43 -9.16 14.55
CA VAL A 9 21.43 -9.34 13.08
C VAL A 9 20.02 -9.66 12.60
N ARG A 10 19.35 -10.64 13.18
CA ARG A 10 17.96 -10.99 12.85
C ARG A 10 17.05 -9.78 12.95
N ARG A 11 17.18 -8.98 14.01
CA ARG A 11 16.40 -7.76 14.19
C ARG A 11 16.61 -6.75 13.06
N LEU A 12 17.85 -6.60 12.58
CA LEU A 12 18.18 -5.71 11.45
C LEU A 12 17.62 -6.26 10.13
N GLU A 13 17.72 -7.55 9.90
CA GLU A 13 17.14 -8.22 8.73
C GLU A 13 15.61 -8.07 8.71
N ASP A 14 14.95 -8.27 9.84
CA ASP A 14 13.51 -8.08 10.00
C ASP A 14 13.09 -6.65 9.65
N ARG A 15 13.81 -5.65 10.17
CA ARG A 15 13.55 -4.26 9.84
C ARG A 15 13.72 -3.97 8.34
N ALA A 16 14.76 -4.53 7.73
CA ALA A 16 15.00 -4.38 6.29
C ALA A 16 13.87 -5.02 5.47
N GLN A 17 13.47 -6.25 5.80
CA GLN A 17 12.38 -6.95 5.12
C GLN A 17 11.03 -6.23 5.27
N ILE A 18 10.69 -5.76 6.47
CA ILE A 18 9.45 -5.00 6.69
C ILE A 18 9.45 -3.71 5.85
N SER A 19 10.55 -2.95 5.87
CA SER A 19 10.68 -1.74 5.05
C SER A 19 10.55 -2.06 3.57
N GLU A 20 11.15 -3.15 3.11
CA GLU A 20 11.08 -3.58 1.72
C GLU A 20 9.64 -3.92 1.30
N GLN A 21 8.82 -4.55 2.16
CA GLN A 21 7.41 -4.81 1.83
C GLN A 21 6.63 -3.51 1.60
N VAL A 22 6.85 -2.48 2.42
CA VAL A 22 6.21 -1.16 2.24
C VAL A 22 6.66 -0.50 0.94
N ILE A 23 7.94 -0.62 0.59
CA ILE A 23 8.48 -0.11 -0.68
C ILE A 23 7.90 -0.90 -1.86
N ARG A 24 7.86 -2.22 -1.80
CA ARG A 24 7.30 -3.09 -2.86
C ARG A 24 5.82 -2.83 -3.11
N TYR A 25 5.05 -2.56 -2.05
CA TYR A 25 3.67 -2.10 -2.16
C TYR A 25 3.56 -0.87 -3.08
N ALA A 26 4.31 0.19 -2.79
CA ALA A 26 4.29 1.43 -3.58
C ALA A 26 4.77 1.20 -5.02
N MET A 27 5.87 0.46 -5.19
CA MET A 27 6.44 0.16 -6.51
C MET A 27 5.52 -0.73 -7.35
N GLY A 28 4.83 -1.71 -6.75
CA GLY A 28 3.87 -2.58 -7.42
C GLY A 28 2.71 -1.77 -7.98
N VAL A 29 2.15 -0.87 -7.18
CA VAL A 29 1.09 0.05 -7.62
C VAL A 29 1.55 0.91 -8.80
N ASP A 30 2.69 1.57 -8.68
CA ASP A 30 3.14 2.55 -9.69
C ASP A 30 3.53 1.89 -11.02
N ARG A 31 4.05 0.67 -10.95
CA ARG A 31 4.42 -0.14 -12.13
C ARG A 31 3.24 -0.93 -12.73
N ARG A 32 2.07 -0.94 -12.05
CA ARG A 32 0.96 -1.85 -12.39
C ARG A 32 1.39 -3.32 -12.31
N ASP A 33 2.39 -3.61 -11.48
CA ASP A 33 2.81 -4.97 -11.16
C ASP A 33 1.94 -5.51 -10.00
N TRP A 34 0.75 -5.99 -10.38
CA TRP A 34 -0.25 -6.44 -9.44
C TRP A 34 0.15 -7.72 -8.71
N THR A 35 1.07 -8.49 -9.28
CA THR A 35 1.68 -9.65 -8.61
C THR A 35 2.60 -9.15 -7.49
N MET A 36 3.51 -8.23 -7.78
CA MET A 36 4.38 -7.62 -6.75
C MET A 36 3.55 -6.96 -5.64
N PHE A 37 2.48 -6.24 -6.00
CA PHE A 37 1.57 -5.62 -5.03
C PHE A 37 0.90 -6.67 -4.14
N GLY A 38 0.28 -7.69 -4.74
CA GLY A 38 -0.41 -8.76 -4.02
C GLY A 38 0.52 -9.54 -3.09
N ASP A 39 1.76 -9.79 -3.53
CA ASP A 39 2.75 -10.52 -2.74
C ASP A 39 3.17 -9.81 -1.46
N CYS A 40 2.86 -8.52 -1.30
CA CYS A 40 3.10 -7.81 -0.06
C CYS A 40 2.16 -8.23 1.08
N PHE A 41 1.05 -8.88 0.79
CA PHE A 41 -0.03 -9.13 1.74
C PHE A 41 -0.17 -10.59 2.15
N THR A 42 -0.78 -10.81 3.33
CA THR A 42 -1.34 -12.12 3.71
C THR A 42 -2.62 -12.40 2.91
N ASP A 43 -3.13 -13.62 3.00
CA ASP A 43 -4.45 -13.99 2.48
C ASP A 43 -5.21 -14.78 3.57
N PRO A 44 -6.29 -14.22 4.15
CA PRO A 44 -6.88 -12.90 3.86
C PRO A 44 -6.06 -11.72 4.40
N VAL A 45 -6.46 -10.50 4.00
CA VAL A 45 -5.90 -9.23 4.47
C VAL A 45 -7.00 -8.27 4.93
N TYR A 46 -6.77 -7.55 6.03
CA TYR A 46 -7.63 -6.42 6.42
C TYR A 46 -7.12 -5.14 5.75
N ALA A 47 -7.97 -4.49 4.96
CA ALA A 47 -7.67 -3.24 4.29
C ALA A 47 -8.67 -2.15 4.68
N ASP A 48 -8.17 -1.04 5.17
CA ASP A 48 -8.93 0.16 5.50
C ASP A 48 -8.42 1.34 4.66
N PHE A 49 -9.10 1.60 3.56
CA PHE A 49 -8.94 2.77 2.72
C PHE A 49 -10.16 3.69 2.79
N SER A 50 -10.90 3.64 3.90
CA SER A 50 -12.13 4.43 4.10
C SER A 50 -11.88 5.94 4.00
N ALA A 51 -10.69 6.38 4.39
CA ALA A 51 -10.24 7.75 4.17
C ALA A 51 -10.19 8.15 2.68
N GLY A 52 -10.01 7.19 1.77
CA GLY A 52 -10.05 7.37 0.31
C GLY A 52 -11.38 6.97 -0.33
N GLY A 53 -12.39 6.58 0.47
CA GLY A 53 -13.74 6.22 0.00
C GLY A 53 -13.98 4.72 -0.20
N MET A 54 -12.99 3.87 -0.02
CA MET A 54 -13.16 2.41 -0.07
C MET A 54 -13.41 1.86 1.34
N PRO A 55 -14.58 1.24 1.62
CA PRO A 55 -14.91 0.75 2.95
C PRO A 55 -13.89 -0.25 3.49
N ALA A 56 -13.62 -0.14 4.80
CA ALA A 56 -12.77 -1.09 5.51
C ALA A 56 -13.38 -2.50 5.50
N ALA A 57 -12.58 -3.49 5.17
CA ALA A 57 -13.00 -4.89 5.14
C ALA A 57 -11.81 -5.86 5.25
N THR A 58 -12.09 -7.06 5.74
CA THR A 58 -11.22 -8.22 5.53
C THR A 58 -11.63 -8.88 4.21
N VAL A 59 -10.68 -8.99 3.29
CA VAL A 59 -10.92 -9.50 1.94
C VAL A 59 -9.86 -10.52 1.56
N SER A 60 -10.08 -11.29 0.51
CA SER A 60 -9.01 -12.07 -0.10
C SER A 60 -7.95 -11.14 -0.71
N ARG A 61 -6.74 -11.62 -0.81
CA ARG A 61 -5.67 -10.88 -1.49
C ARG A 61 -6.05 -10.52 -2.92
N ASP A 62 -6.66 -11.44 -3.65
CA ASP A 62 -7.09 -11.22 -5.04
C ASP A 62 -8.18 -10.15 -5.13
N ASP A 63 -9.13 -10.11 -4.20
CA ASP A 63 -10.13 -9.05 -4.12
C ASP A 63 -9.49 -7.68 -3.86
N LEU A 64 -8.49 -7.61 -2.98
CA LEU A 64 -7.76 -6.37 -2.73
C LEU A 64 -7.04 -5.91 -4.01
N VAL A 65 -6.31 -6.80 -4.68
CA VAL A 65 -5.65 -6.54 -5.96
C VAL A 65 -6.66 -6.03 -6.99
N GLY A 66 -7.80 -6.69 -7.14
CA GLY A 66 -8.84 -6.30 -8.07
C GLY A 66 -9.40 -4.89 -7.81
N ARG A 67 -9.66 -4.55 -6.55
CA ARG A 67 -10.16 -3.22 -6.15
C ARG A 67 -9.15 -2.12 -6.43
N ILE A 68 -7.89 -2.32 -6.06
CA ILE A 68 -6.83 -1.31 -6.23
C ILE A 68 -6.49 -1.16 -7.71
N SER A 69 -6.38 -2.25 -8.46
CA SER A 69 -6.12 -2.20 -9.91
C SER A 69 -7.25 -1.47 -10.66
N THR A 70 -8.50 -1.76 -10.33
CA THR A 70 -9.65 -1.05 -10.91
C THR A 70 -9.60 0.45 -10.64
N ALA A 71 -9.26 0.85 -9.40
CA ALA A 71 -9.19 2.26 -9.03
C ALA A 71 -8.04 3.02 -9.70
N LEU A 72 -6.94 2.32 -10.04
CA LEU A 72 -5.70 3.01 -10.44
C LEU A 72 -5.28 2.79 -11.90
N ASN A 73 -5.78 1.76 -12.59
CA ASN A 73 -5.37 1.44 -13.96
C ASN A 73 -5.67 2.55 -14.97
N GLY A 74 -6.74 3.32 -14.76
CA GLY A 74 -7.12 4.41 -15.65
C GLY A 74 -6.27 5.66 -15.53
N PHE A 75 -5.46 5.82 -14.47
CA PHE A 75 -4.54 6.94 -14.37
C PHE A 75 -3.40 6.83 -15.39
N THR A 76 -3.04 7.95 -15.99
CA THR A 76 -1.89 8.06 -16.91
C THR A 76 -0.59 7.67 -16.22
N ALA A 77 -0.41 8.10 -14.99
CA ALA A 77 0.71 7.75 -14.13
C ALA A 77 0.34 7.92 -12.66
N THR A 78 0.98 7.14 -11.79
CA THR A 78 0.94 7.34 -10.34
C THR A 78 2.33 7.29 -9.76
N GLN A 79 2.53 7.99 -8.65
CA GLN A 79 3.76 7.90 -7.87
C GLN A 79 3.41 7.86 -6.38
N HIS A 80 3.73 6.74 -5.75
CA HIS A 80 3.56 6.52 -4.33
C HIS A 80 4.92 6.51 -3.64
N ILE A 81 5.06 7.33 -2.60
CA ILE A 81 6.26 7.38 -1.78
C ILE A 81 5.81 7.16 -0.33
N SER A 82 6.35 6.14 0.31
CA SER A 82 6.04 5.79 1.70
C SER A 82 7.32 5.89 2.55
N PRO A 83 7.80 7.10 2.87
CA PRO A 83 9.03 7.29 3.65
C PRO A 83 8.77 7.24 5.16
N ASN A 84 9.83 7.44 5.95
CA ASN A 84 9.78 7.59 7.40
C ASN A 84 9.26 6.35 8.12
N HIS A 85 9.87 5.19 7.84
CA HIS A 85 9.48 3.93 8.46
C HIS A 85 9.86 3.93 9.95
N VAL A 86 8.83 3.86 10.81
CA VAL A 86 8.97 3.57 12.24
C VAL A 86 8.43 2.16 12.46
N ILE A 87 9.29 1.23 12.90
CA ILE A 87 8.94 -0.18 13.06
C ILE A 87 9.00 -0.54 14.54
N GLU A 88 7.87 -0.98 15.06
CA GLU A 88 7.68 -1.43 16.44
C GLU A 88 7.34 -2.92 16.41
N PHE A 89 8.19 -3.73 17.03
CA PHE A 89 7.95 -5.16 17.17
C PHE A 89 7.09 -5.44 18.39
N ASP A 90 6.21 -6.41 18.30
CA ASP A 90 5.38 -6.84 19.41
C ASP A 90 6.29 -7.49 20.50
N PRO A 91 6.24 -7.04 21.76
CA PRO A 91 7.07 -7.63 22.82
C PRO A 91 6.62 -9.04 23.22
N GLY A 92 5.37 -9.43 22.93
CA GLY A 92 4.78 -10.72 23.26
C GLY A 92 4.78 -11.72 22.10
N ASP A 93 5.01 -11.24 20.86
CA ASP A 93 4.98 -12.09 19.67
C ASP A 93 6.09 -11.67 18.67
N PRO A 94 7.19 -12.43 18.57
CA PRO A 94 8.32 -12.09 17.70
C PRO A 94 7.97 -12.11 16.20
N ASP A 95 6.81 -12.66 15.83
CA ASP A 95 6.34 -12.75 14.46
C ASP A 95 5.37 -11.62 14.09
N ARG A 96 5.21 -10.64 14.99
CA ARG A 96 4.37 -9.46 14.76
C ARG A 96 5.14 -8.16 14.92
N ALA A 97 4.77 -7.19 14.07
CA ALA A 97 5.29 -5.83 14.14
C ALA A 97 4.26 -4.85 13.59
N VAL A 98 4.45 -3.56 13.89
CA VAL A 98 3.72 -2.48 13.23
C VAL A 98 4.75 -1.58 12.54
N CYS A 99 4.50 -1.26 11.27
CA CYS A 99 5.28 -0.30 10.51
C CYS A 99 4.42 0.92 10.19
N TYR A 100 4.81 2.06 10.74
CA TYR A 100 4.26 3.36 10.37
C TYR A 100 5.09 3.96 9.25
N SER A 101 4.43 4.60 8.28
CA SER A 101 5.09 5.33 7.21
C SER A 101 4.27 6.54 6.79
N TYR A 102 4.90 7.56 6.23
CA TYR A 102 4.15 8.61 5.56
C TYR A 102 3.61 8.11 4.22
N MET A 103 2.60 8.81 3.71
CA MET A 103 1.99 8.57 2.42
C MET A 103 2.03 9.84 1.57
N PHE A 104 2.72 9.74 0.42
CA PHE A 104 2.67 10.69 -0.67
C PHE A 104 2.14 9.96 -1.90
N ALA A 105 0.86 10.03 -2.15
CA ALA A 105 0.24 9.44 -3.33
C ALA A 105 -0.09 10.55 -4.33
N GLN A 106 0.46 10.45 -5.53
CA GLN A 106 0.31 11.40 -6.61
C GLN A 106 -0.26 10.67 -7.83
N HIS A 107 -1.29 11.26 -8.42
CA HIS A 107 -2.00 10.67 -9.55
C HIS A 107 -2.10 11.71 -10.65
N LEU A 108 -1.75 11.30 -11.88
CA LEU A 108 -1.88 12.09 -13.09
C LEU A 108 -2.96 11.45 -13.97
N LEU A 109 -3.99 12.22 -14.30
CA LEU A 109 -5.07 11.83 -15.20
C LEU A 109 -5.13 12.83 -16.34
N ARG A 110 -4.37 12.59 -17.42
CA ARG A 110 -4.33 13.49 -18.57
C ARG A 110 -5.67 13.57 -19.28
N GLY A 111 -6.01 14.79 -19.70
CA GLY A 111 -7.25 15.07 -20.43
C GLY A 111 -8.48 15.21 -19.55
N SER A 112 -8.36 15.15 -18.23
CA SER A 112 -9.47 15.44 -17.33
C SER A 112 -9.83 16.93 -17.38
N GLY A 113 -11.11 17.22 -17.63
CA GLY A 113 -11.65 18.58 -17.60
C GLY A 113 -11.73 19.21 -16.19
N ASN A 114 -11.61 18.38 -15.14
CA ASN A 114 -11.68 18.80 -13.75
C ASN A 114 -10.28 19.02 -13.12
N GLY A 115 -9.22 18.95 -13.93
CA GLY A 115 -7.82 19.04 -13.50
C GLY A 115 -7.11 17.69 -13.53
N GLU A 116 -5.87 17.68 -13.98
CA GLU A 116 -5.13 16.45 -14.27
C GLU A 116 -4.50 15.82 -13.04
N TYR A 117 -4.37 16.54 -11.91
CA TYR A 117 -3.66 16.05 -10.73
C TYR A 117 -4.60 15.77 -9.57
N TYR A 118 -4.40 14.64 -8.92
CA TYR A 118 -4.96 14.33 -7.61
C TYR A 118 -3.84 13.92 -6.66
N LEU A 119 -3.67 14.67 -5.59
CA LEU A 119 -2.61 14.48 -4.60
C LEU A 119 -3.22 14.11 -3.26
N LEU A 120 -2.76 13.00 -2.68
CA LEU A 120 -3.20 12.50 -1.39
C LEU A 120 -2.01 12.44 -0.43
N ARG A 121 -2.17 12.98 0.75
CA ARG A 121 -1.14 13.04 1.79
C ARG A 121 -1.66 12.48 3.10
N GLY A 122 -0.80 11.76 3.79
CA GLY A 122 -1.15 11.14 5.07
C GLY A 122 -0.12 10.16 5.53
N SER A 123 -0.60 9.06 6.09
CA SER A 123 0.25 7.97 6.60
C SER A 123 -0.44 6.62 6.43
N TYR A 124 0.36 5.57 6.57
CA TYR A 124 -0.11 4.20 6.71
C TYR A 124 0.27 3.64 8.08
N THR A 125 -0.61 2.82 8.63
CA THR A 125 -0.31 1.88 9.70
C THR A 125 -0.40 0.48 9.12
N ASN A 126 0.74 -0.19 8.98
CA ASN A 126 0.84 -1.55 8.46
C ASN A 126 1.12 -2.51 9.62
N HIS A 127 0.17 -3.41 9.92
CA HIS A 127 0.42 -4.51 10.83
C HIS A 127 1.07 -5.64 10.02
N MET A 128 2.23 -6.06 10.48
CA MET A 128 3.09 -7.02 9.81
C MET A 128 3.03 -8.37 10.52
N LEU A 129 2.97 -9.43 9.74
CA LEU A 129 3.04 -10.82 10.19
C LEU A 129 4.21 -11.52 9.50
N ARG A 130 5.04 -12.24 10.27
CA ARG A 130 6.04 -13.13 9.72
C ARG A 130 5.37 -14.42 9.24
N THR A 131 5.62 -14.78 8.01
CA THR A 131 5.14 -16.02 7.38
C THR A 131 6.34 -16.86 6.93
N PRO A 132 6.14 -18.12 6.51
CA PRO A 132 7.19 -18.89 5.87
C PRO A 132 7.80 -18.24 4.63
N GLY A 133 7.05 -17.34 3.97
CA GLY A 133 7.51 -16.54 2.83
C GLY A 133 8.08 -15.16 3.20
N GLY A 134 8.43 -14.93 4.47
CA GLY A 134 8.91 -13.65 4.99
C GLY A 134 7.82 -12.77 5.57
N TRP A 135 8.15 -11.52 5.86
CA TRP A 135 7.20 -10.56 6.42
C TRP A 135 6.15 -10.15 5.39
N LYS A 136 4.87 -10.09 5.81
CA LYS A 136 3.73 -9.69 4.99
C LYS A 136 2.87 -8.68 5.74
N ILE A 137 2.13 -7.86 5.00
CA ILE A 137 1.14 -6.94 5.56
C ILE A 137 -0.15 -7.73 5.81
N GLU A 138 -0.51 -7.90 7.08
CA GLU A 138 -1.77 -8.55 7.51
C GLU A 138 -2.92 -7.53 7.56
N ARG A 139 -2.60 -6.28 7.93
CA ARG A 139 -3.57 -5.19 7.96
C ARG A 139 -2.91 -3.91 7.45
N ILE A 140 -3.60 -3.21 6.58
CA ILE A 140 -3.21 -1.88 6.11
C ILE A 140 -4.31 -0.87 6.45
N ILE A 141 -3.94 0.23 7.09
CA ILE A 141 -4.85 1.32 7.42
C ILE A 141 -4.29 2.62 6.84
N GLN A 142 -5.06 3.24 5.97
CA GLN A 142 -4.72 4.53 5.37
C GLN A 142 -5.30 5.66 6.21
N HIS A 143 -4.45 6.61 6.58
CA HIS A 143 -4.85 7.84 7.26
C HIS A 143 -4.64 9.02 6.32
N ARG A 144 -5.71 9.69 5.91
CA ARG A 144 -5.64 10.89 5.08
C ARG A 144 -5.50 12.13 5.97
N SER A 145 -4.41 12.88 5.77
CA SER A 145 -4.21 14.18 6.43
C SER A 145 -4.81 15.31 5.61
N TRP A 146 -4.54 15.34 4.30
CA TRP A 146 -5.16 16.30 3.35
C TRP A 146 -5.07 15.77 1.92
N GLU A 147 -5.80 16.41 1.04
CA GLU A 147 -5.78 16.15 -0.40
C GLU A 147 -5.81 17.46 -1.19
N TYR A 148 -5.35 17.41 -2.43
CA TYR A 148 -5.35 18.56 -3.33
C TYR A 148 -5.60 18.11 -4.79
N GLY A 149 -6.23 18.98 -5.57
CA GLY A 149 -6.49 18.77 -7.00
C GLY A 149 -7.85 18.16 -7.27
N ASN A 150 -7.95 17.38 -8.34
CA ASN A 150 -9.19 16.79 -8.84
C ASN A 150 -9.69 15.65 -7.92
N LYS A 151 -10.71 15.93 -7.12
CA LYS A 151 -11.29 14.94 -6.19
C LYS A 151 -12.15 13.88 -6.87
N THR A 152 -12.49 14.06 -8.13
CA THR A 152 -13.24 13.10 -8.95
C THR A 152 -12.33 12.21 -9.78
N ALA A 153 -11.01 12.42 -9.72
CA ALA A 153 -10.03 11.74 -10.56
C ALA A 153 -10.08 10.22 -10.49
N VAL A 154 -10.34 9.64 -9.31
CA VAL A 154 -10.46 8.17 -9.16
C VAL A 154 -11.67 7.64 -9.93
N ALA A 155 -12.83 8.29 -9.82
CA ALA A 155 -14.04 7.91 -10.55
C ALA A 155 -13.83 8.03 -12.06
N GLU A 156 -13.27 9.15 -12.52
CA GLU A 156 -12.93 9.37 -13.94
C GLU A 156 -11.93 8.33 -14.47
N ALA A 157 -10.92 7.96 -13.67
CA ALA A 157 -9.95 6.93 -14.04
C ALA A 157 -10.60 5.55 -14.19
N ILE A 158 -11.53 5.20 -13.30
CA ILE A 158 -12.30 3.96 -13.42
C ILE A 158 -13.11 3.94 -14.72
N GLU A 159 -13.83 5.02 -15.04
CA GLU A 159 -14.61 5.15 -16.27
C GLU A 159 -13.73 5.03 -17.52
N GLN A 160 -12.56 5.69 -17.55
CA GLN A 160 -11.62 5.60 -18.66
C GLN A 160 -11.07 4.18 -18.84
N SER A 161 -10.75 3.49 -17.74
CA SER A 161 -10.27 2.10 -17.78
C SER A 161 -11.32 1.16 -18.34
N GLN A 162 -12.59 1.33 -17.94
CA GLN A 162 -13.72 0.51 -18.45
C GLN A 162 -13.99 0.75 -19.93
N ALA A 163 -13.95 2.00 -20.38
CA ALA A 163 -14.13 2.35 -21.78
C ALA A 163 -13.05 1.74 -22.69
N ALA A 164 -11.79 1.74 -22.22
CA ALA A 164 -10.67 1.13 -22.95
C ALA A 164 -10.76 -0.40 -23.07
N THR A 165 -11.47 -1.07 -22.16
CA THR A 165 -11.66 -2.54 -22.21
C THR A 165 -12.76 -2.95 -23.21
N LEU A 166 -13.64 -2.02 -23.58
CA LEU A 166 -14.78 -2.26 -24.50
C LEU A 166 -14.47 -1.88 -25.95
N SER A 167 -13.32 -1.28 -26.21
CA SER A 167 -12.82 -0.86 -27.53
C SER A 167 -11.79 -1.84 -28.09
#